data_6844666b9e8d1aeea07519e9eed3d67b
#
_entry.id   6844666b9e8d1aeea07519e9eed3d67b
#
_cell.length_a   1.000
_cell.length_b   1.000
_cell.length_c   1.000
_cell.angle_alpha   90.00
_cell.angle_beta   90.00
_cell.angle_gamma   90.00
#
_symmetry.space_group_name_H-M   'P 1'
#
loop_
_entity.id
_entity.type
_entity.pdbx_description
1 polymer ?
#
loop_
_entity_poly.entity_id
_entity_poly.type
_entity_poly.pdbx_seq_one_letter_code
_entity_poly.pdbx_strand_id
1 'polypeptide(L)'
;NSAGRISVRHQGAGHKKLYRQIDFKLNKFDIPATVETVEYDPYRTSFIALVCYADGERRYVLAHATVKVGDVMITSNTAKPIPGNRMEIGLIPTGLMVYNVEMIVGQGAIAVRAAGACALVLSQEGEYTQLKMSSGEIRLIHKKCSATVGTVSNSDWNQVTIGKAGRSRWMGKRPTVLGSSMNPVDHPHGGGEGHQSVGQRKGPKTPWGRLARGVKTRSRKTTDRWILRTRAGKLQG
;
A
#
# COMPACT_ATOMS: atom_id res chain seq x y z
N ASN A 1 11.89 16.86 15.79
CA ASN A 1 10.93 17.95 15.95
C ASN A 1 11.66 19.27 16.27
N SER A 2 10.94 20.36 16.45
CA SER A 2 11.50 21.68 16.80
C SER A 2 12.27 21.70 18.11
N ALA A 3 12.00 20.78 19.03
CA ALA A 3 12.73 20.62 20.31
C ALA A 3 13.99 19.73 20.18
N GLY A 4 14.45 19.40 18.98
CA GLY A 4 15.60 18.54 18.73
C GLY A 4 15.41 17.07 19.07
N ARG A 5 14.21 16.64 19.47
CA ARG A 5 13.91 15.24 19.80
C ARG A 5 13.47 14.44 18.59
N ILE A 6 13.87 13.17 18.55
CA ILE A 6 13.42 12.22 17.53
C ILE A 6 11.95 11.87 17.79
N SER A 7 11.06 12.28 16.91
CA SER A 7 9.63 11.96 16.98
C SER A 7 9.31 10.61 16.31
N VAL A 8 10.02 10.27 15.23
CA VAL A 8 9.88 9.00 14.51
C VAL A 8 11.24 8.34 14.38
N ARG A 9 11.40 7.17 15.01
CA ARG A 9 12.66 6.41 14.99
C ARG A 9 12.93 5.82 13.60
N HIS A 10 14.20 5.60 13.30
CA HIS A 10 14.69 4.93 12.10
C HIS A 10 14.32 5.62 10.78
N GLN A 11 13.92 6.89 10.84
CA GLN A 11 13.67 7.72 9.67
C GLN A 11 14.63 8.92 9.64
N GLY A 12 15.08 9.25 8.44
CA GLY A 12 15.94 10.39 8.15
C GLY A 12 15.44 11.13 6.93
N ALA A 13 16.08 12.24 6.59
CA ALA A 13 15.71 13.08 5.44
C ALA A 13 15.85 12.35 4.09
N GLY A 14 16.88 11.49 3.95
CA GLY A 14 17.18 10.85 2.69
C GLY A 14 17.69 11.82 1.62
N HIS A 15 17.63 11.42 0.35
CA HIS A 15 17.97 12.27 -0.79
C HIS A 15 16.82 13.23 -1.13
N LYS A 16 17.13 14.45 -1.55
CA LYS A 16 16.14 15.43 -2.04
C LYS A 16 15.39 14.84 -3.25
N LYS A 17 14.06 14.98 -3.26
CA LYS A 17 13.19 14.39 -4.29
C LYS A 17 12.18 15.40 -4.78
N LEU A 18 11.91 15.40 -6.07
CA LEU A 18 10.81 16.17 -6.65
C LEU A 18 9.50 15.43 -6.42
N TYR A 19 8.50 16.13 -5.91
CA TYR A 19 7.17 15.58 -5.68
C TYR A 19 6.31 15.65 -6.94
N ARG A 20 5.62 14.56 -7.25
CA ARG A 20 4.61 14.50 -8.31
C ARG A 20 3.24 14.34 -7.69
N GLN A 21 2.32 15.15 -8.11
CA GLN A 21 0.94 15.05 -7.68
C GLN A 21 0.22 13.97 -8.50
N ILE A 22 -0.18 12.91 -7.83
CA ILE A 22 -0.88 11.78 -8.47
C ILE A 22 -2.37 11.93 -8.25
N ASP A 23 -3.14 11.73 -9.30
CA ASP A 23 -4.59 11.66 -9.19
C ASP A 23 -5.03 10.31 -8.64
N PHE A 24 -5.45 10.31 -7.38
CA PHE A 24 -6.07 9.17 -6.72
C PHE A 24 -7.61 9.26 -6.68
N LYS A 25 -8.18 10.42 -7.02
CA LYS A 25 -9.64 10.56 -7.09
C LYS A 25 -10.19 9.93 -8.35
N LEU A 26 -9.49 10.11 -9.48
CA LEU A 26 -9.87 9.56 -10.79
C LEU A 26 -11.32 9.92 -11.12
N ASN A 27 -11.65 11.21 -10.97
CA ASN A 27 -13.01 11.75 -11.01
C ASN A 27 -13.43 12.25 -12.39
N LYS A 28 -12.67 11.96 -13.45
CA LYS A 28 -13.05 12.23 -14.84
C LYS A 28 -13.77 11.01 -15.41
N PHE A 29 -15.09 11.04 -15.32
CA PHE A 29 -15.93 9.95 -15.83
C PHE A 29 -16.20 10.12 -17.32
N ASP A 30 -16.23 8.98 -18.03
CA ASP A 30 -16.57 8.86 -19.45
C ASP A 30 -15.66 9.63 -20.43
N ILE A 31 -14.51 10.15 -19.95
CA ILE A 31 -13.52 10.83 -20.76
C ILE A 31 -12.31 9.91 -20.92
N PRO A 32 -11.99 9.47 -22.15
CA PRO A 32 -10.81 8.62 -22.39
C PRO A 32 -9.52 9.42 -22.16
N ALA A 33 -8.51 8.74 -21.63
CA ALA A 33 -7.19 9.28 -21.39
C ALA A 33 -6.13 8.42 -22.08
N THR A 34 -5.27 9.02 -22.88
CA THR A 34 -4.15 8.33 -23.56
C THR A 34 -2.89 8.45 -22.75
N VAL A 35 -2.15 7.37 -22.61
CA VAL A 35 -0.86 7.34 -21.92
C VAL A 35 0.20 8.01 -22.80
N GLU A 36 0.75 9.15 -22.34
CA GLU A 36 1.84 9.85 -23.02
C GLU A 36 3.21 9.28 -22.62
N THR A 37 3.44 9.09 -21.30
CA THR A 37 4.72 8.57 -20.77
C THR A 37 4.49 7.62 -19.61
N VAL A 38 5.49 6.74 -19.37
CA VAL A 38 5.58 5.91 -18.15
C VAL A 38 6.86 6.30 -17.43
N GLU A 39 6.75 6.74 -16.16
CA GLU A 39 7.84 7.38 -15.44
C GLU A 39 8.12 6.72 -14.09
N TYR A 40 9.36 6.89 -13.62
CA TYR A 40 9.77 6.55 -12.25
C TYR A 40 9.35 7.68 -11.29
N ASP A 41 8.77 7.32 -10.14
CA ASP A 41 8.49 8.26 -9.07
C ASP A 41 9.28 7.88 -7.80
N PRO A 42 10.12 8.78 -7.26
CA PRO A 42 10.92 8.50 -6.06
C PRO A 42 10.10 8.40 -4.76
N TYR A 43 8.82 8.80 -4.75
CA TYR A 43 7.96 8.74 -3.56
C TYR A 43 7.19 7.43 -3.42
N ARG A 44 7.17 6.61 -4.47
CA ARG A 44 6.45 5.32 -4.46
C ARG A 44 7.25 4.22 -5.09
N THR A 45 6.82 3.00 -4.87
CA THR A 45 7.49 1.80 -5.38
C THR A 45 7.03 1.44 -6.79
N SER A 46 5.80 1.83 -7.18
CA SER A 46 5.24 1.63 -8.52
C SER A 46 5.71 2.71 -9.50
N PHE A 47 5.67 2.41 -10.79
CA PHE A 47 5.76 3.43 -11.84
C PHE A 47 4.47 4.26 -11.90
N ILE A 48 4.56 5.43 -12.49
CA ILE A 48 3.45 6.33 -12.77
C ILE A 48 3.34 6.54 -14.27
N ALA A 49 2.14 6.84 -14.75
CA ALA A 49 1.89 7.20 -16.14
C ALA A 49 1.36 8.63 -16.20
N LEU A 50 1.91 9.44 -17.11
CA LEU A 50 1.32 10.70 -17.50
C LEU A 50 0.26 10.39 -18.54
N VAL A 51 -0.97 10.75 -18.26
CA VAL A 51 -2.11 10.56 -19.16
C VAL A 51 -2.67 11.89 -19.61
N CYS A 52 -3.00 12.00 -20.90
CA CYS A 52 -3.67 13.14 -21.51
C CYS A 52 -5.13 12.74 -21.77
N TYR A 53 -6.05 13.45 -21.14
CA TYR A 53 -7.49 13.27 -21.38
C TYR A 53 -7.89 13.93 -22.71
N ALA A 54 -8.99 13.47 -23.30
CA ALA A 54 -9.51 14.01 -24.55
C ALA A 54 -9.84 15.53 -24.48
N ASP A 55 -10.05 16.07 -23.28
CA ASP A 55 -10.24 17.51 -23.03
C ASP A 55 -8.92 18.30 -22.89
N GLY A 56 -7.77 17.65 -23.12
CA GLY A 56 -6.43 18.26 -23.06
C GLY A 56 -5.80 18.31 -21.66
N GLU A 57 -6.50 17.96 -20.59
CA GLU A 57 -5.92 17.93 -19.24
C GLU A 57 -4.97 16.76 -19.07
N ARG A 58 -3.80 17.02 -18.49
CA ARG A 58 -2.80 16.00 -18.16
C ARG A 58 -2.79 15.71 -16.67
N ARG A 59 -2.80 14.43 -16.31
CA ARG A 59 -2.67 13.97 -14.91
C ARG A 59 -1.72 12.80 -14.79
N TYR A 60 -1.04 12.71 -13.65
CA TYR A 60 -0.32 11.49 -13.29
C TYR A 60 -1.26 10.50 -12.62
N VAL A 61 -1.20 9.25 -13.04
CA VAL A 61 -1.93 8.12 -12.47
C VAL A 61 -0.97 6.98 -12.15
N LEU A 62 -1.38 6.00 -11.34
CA LEU A 62 -0.58 4.79 -11.13
C LEU A 62 -0.61 3.93 -12.40
N ALA A 63 0.57 3.56 -12.86
CA ALA A 63 0.74 2.66 -14.00
C ALA A 63 0.36 1.22 -13.63
N HIS A 64 -0.39 0.52 -14.48
CA HIS A 64 -0.60 -0.93 -14.35
C HIS A 64 0.58 -1.72 -14.96
N ALA A 65 0.66 -3.01 -14.66
CA ALA A 65 1.83 -3.83 -15.00
C ALA A 65 2.11 -3.93 -16.51
N THR A 66 1.08 -3.91 -17.34
CA THR A 66 1.17 -4.10 -18.80
C THR A 66 1.02 -2.81 -19.61
N VAL A 67 1.04 -1.64 -18.94
CA VAL A 67 0.82 -0.34 -19.59
C VAL A 67 1.91 -0.03 -20.61
N LYS A 68 1.49 0.50 -21.76
CA LYS A 68 2.37 1.02 -22.81
C LYS A 68 1.99 2.45 -23.16
N VAL A 69 2.95 3.19 -23.73
CA VAL A 69 2.69 4.50 -24.32
C VAL A 69 1.71 4.33 -25.48
N GLY A 70 0.67 5.16 -25.53
CA GLY A 70 -0.41 5.09 -26.51
C GLY A 70 -1.64 4.28 -26.06
N ASP A 71 -1.55 3.54 -24.93
CA ASP A 71 -2.73 2.85 -24.38
C ASP A 71 -3.78 3.87 -23.94
N VAL A 72 -5.04 3.48 -24.07
CA VAL A 72 -6.19 4.29 -23.66
C VAL A 72 -6.80 3.72 -22.39
N MET A 73 -6.98 4.57 -21.39
CA MET A 73 -7.65 4.24 -20.13
C MET A 73 -8.88 5.11 -19.94
N ILE A 74 -9.93 4.55 -19.36
CA ILE A 74 -11.17 5.26 -19.09
C ILE A 74 -11.71 4.92 -17.71
N THR A 75 -12.30 5.92 -17.05
CA THR A 75 -13.12 5.73 -15.85
C THR A 75 -14.59 5.77 -16.26
N SER A 76 -15.24 4.61 -16.33
CA SER A 76 -16.65 4.52 -16.75
C SER A 76 -17.26 3.21 -16.29
N ASN A 77 -18.51 3.25 -15.89
CA ASN A 77 -19.27 2.05 -15.53
C ASN A 77 -19.70 1.21 -16.75
N THR A 78 -19.64 1.76 -17.95
CA THR A 78 -19.96 1.08 -19.22
C THR A 78 -18.71 0.55 -19.92
N ALA A 79 -17.51 0.84 -19.39
CA ALA A 79 -16.26 0.40 -19.99
C ALA A 79 -16.07 -1.11 -19.89
N LYS A 80 -15.32 -1.69 -20.83
CA LYS A 80 -14.91 -3.09 -20.76
C LYS A 80 -13.95 -3.29 -19.57
N PRO A 81 -14.01 -4.42 -18.85
CA PRO A 81 -13.13 -4.72 -17.71
C PRO A 81 -11.74 -5.17 -18.18
N ILE A 82 -11.01 -4.28 -18.85
CA ILE A 82 -9.63 -4.48 -19.29
C ILE A 82 -8.65 -3.75 -18.37
N PRO A 83 -7.37 -4.19 -18.30
CA PRO A 83 -6.37 -3.53 -17.46
C PRO A 83 -6.26 -2.03 -17.75
N GLY A 84 -6.25 -1.22 -16.71
CA GLY A 84 -6.20 0.24 -16.79
C GLY A 84 -7.56 0.92 -16.66
N ASN A 85 -8.65 0.29 -17.03
CA ASN A 85 -10.00 0.86 -16.89
C ASN A 85 -10.47 0.81 -15.44
N ARG A 86 -11.15 1.89 -15.02
CA ARG A 86 -11.73 2.05 -13.69
C ARG A 86 -13.24 2.04 -13.76
N MET A 87 -13.87 1.30 -12.86
CA MET A 87 -15.32 1.19 -12.74
C MET A 87 -15.75 0.85 -11.32
N GLU A 88 -17.03 0.84 -11.06
CA GLU A 88 -17.58 0.33 -9.80
C GLU A 88 -17.23 -1.15 -9.61
N ILE A 89 -16.83 -1.53 -8.39
CA ILE A 89 -16.40 -2.91 -8.09
C ILE A 89 -17.52 -3.92 -8.36
N GLY A 90 -18.77 -3.53 -8.13
CA GLY A 90 -19.93 -4.38 -8.41
C GLY A 90 -20.13 -4.75 -9.88
N LEU A 91 -19.48 -4.05 -10.82
CA LEU A 91 -19.53 -4.33 -12.26
C LEU A 91 -18.34 -5.14 -12.76
N ILE A 92 -17.30 -5.31 -11.92
CA ILE A 92 -16.09 -6.06 -12.29
C ILE A 92 -16.35 -7.55 -12.12
N PRO A 93 -16.20 -8.38 -13.15
CA PRO A 93 -16.39 -9.83 -13.05
C PRO A 93 -15.55 -10.46 -11.94
N THR A 94 -16.12 -11.49 -11.30
CA THR A 94 -15.38 -12.31 -10.31
C THR A 94 -14.19 -13.00 -10.97
N GLY A 95 -13.11 -13.19 -10.20
CA GLY A 95 -11.86 -13.76 -10.70
C GLY A 95 -10.88 -12.74 -11.30
N LEU A 96 -11.29 -11.47 -11.52
CA LEU A 96 -10.39 -10.44 -12.00
C LEU A 96 -9.59 -9.81 -10.85
N MET A 97 -8.37 -9.41 -11.18
CA MET A 97 -7.50 -8.63 -10.27
C MET A 97 -7.82 -7.15 -10.42
N VAL A 98 -7.77 -6.42 -9.29
CA VAL A 98 -8.02 -4.98 -9.21
C VAL A 98 -6.99 -4.28 -8.35
N TYR A 99 -6.75 -3.01 -8.65
CA TYR A 99 -5.90 -2.11 -7.87
C TYR A 99 -6.56 -0.73 -7.73
N ASN A 100 -5.93 0.21 -7.06
CA ASN A 100 -6.53 1.55 -6.80
C ASN A 100 -7.94 1.46 -6.21
N VAL A 101 -8.12 0.60 -5.22
CA VAL A 101 -9.42 0.30 -4.63
C VAL A 101 -9.87 1.40 -3.68
N GLU A 102 -11.10 1.85 -3.84
CA GLU A 102 -11.79 2.67 -2.86
C GLU A 102 -12.26 1.83 -1.66
N MET A 103 -12.20 2.43 -0.49
CA MET A 103 -12.71 1.82 0.74
C MET A 103 -14.06 2.39 1.16
N ILE A 104 -14.35 3.62 0.75
CA ILE A 104 -15.59 4.35 0.96
C ILE A 104 -15.93 5.03 -0.36
N VAL A 105 -17.19 5.03 -0.74
CA VAL A 105 -17.67 5.61 -2.01
C VAL A 105 -17.23 7.08 -2.13
N GLY A 106 -16.61 7.44 -3.26
CA GLY A 106 -16.15 8.79 -3.57
C GLY A 106 -14.87 9.25 -2.85
N GLN A 107 -14.26 8.40 -2.02
CA GLN A 107 -13.03 8.74 -1.31
C GLN A 107 -11.79 8.75 -2.21
N GLY A 108 -11.86 8.09 -3.36
CA GLY A 108 -10.74 7.86 -4.25
C GLY A 108 -9.93 6.62 -3.86
N ALA A 109 -8.90 6.32 -4.62
CA ALA A 109 -8.07 5.14 -4.44
C ALA A 109 -7.23 5.23 -3.17
N ILE A 110 -7.43 4.32 -2.22
CA ILE A 110 -6.70 4.25 -0.94
C ILE A 110 -5.95 2.93 -0.80
N ALA A 111 -6.58 1.82 -1.14
CA ALA A 111 -6.00 0.50 -1.00
C ALA A 111 -5.37 0.00 -2.31
N VAL A 112 -4.44 -0.96 -2.19
CA VAL A 112 -3.79 -1.66 -3.32
C VAL A 112 -3.08 -0.69 -4.28
N ARG A 113 -2.04 0.00 -3.79
CA ARG A 113 -1.29 1.02 -4.55
C ARG A 113 0.22 0.76 -4.64
N ALA A 114 0.73 -0.21 -3.88
CA ALA A 114 2.16 -0.54 -3.88
C ALA A 114 2.54 -1.32 -5.16
N ALA A 115 3.83 -1.31 -5.51
CA ALA A 115 4.37 -2.08 -6.63
C ALA A 115 3.93 -3.55 -6.59
N GLY A 116 3.48 -4.07 -7.72
CA GLY A 116 3.02 -5.45 -7.87
C GLY A 116 1.75 -5.82 -7.06
N ALA A 117 1.15 -4.88 -6.33
CA ALA A 117 -0.02 -5.17 -5.52
C ALA A 117 -1.27 -5.36 -6.39
N CYS A 118 -2.10 -6.32 -6.00
CA CYS A 118 -3.43 -6.54 -6.55
C CYS A 118 -4.36 -7.07 -5.46
N ALA A 119 -5.66 -6.93 -5.66
CA ALA A 119 -6.70 -7.62 -4.92
C ALA A 119 -7.53 -8.44 -5.89
N LEU A 120 -7.99 -9.62 -5.47
CA LEU A 120 -8.82 -10.50 -6.30
C LEU A 120 -10.30 -10.33 -5.93
N VAL A 121 -11.16 -10.14 -6.91
CA VAL A 121 -12.61 -10.14 -6.74
C VAL A 121 -13.07 -11.59 -6.57
N LEU A 122 -13.56 -11.95 -5.36
CA LEU A 122 -13.97 -13.33 -5.05
C LEU A 122 -15.44 -13.57 -5.34
N SER A 123 -16.31 -12.75 -4.77
CA SER A 123 -17.75 -12.86 -4.95
C SER A 123 -18.43 -11.49 -4.85
N GLN A 124 -19.66 -11.43 -5.33
CA GLN A 124 -20.49 -10.23 -5.30
C GLN A 124 -21.86 -10.64 -4.75
N GLU A 125 -22.15 -10.25 -3.53
CA GLU A 125 -23.37 -10.62 -2.81
C GLU A 125 -24.07 -9.38 -2.26
N GLY A 126 -25.32 -9.19 -2.63
CA GLY A 126 -26.11 -8.06 -2.18
C GLY A 126 -25.46 -6.71 -2.49
N GLU A 127 -25.24 -5.90 -1.47
CA GLU A 127 -24.65 -4.56 -1.58
C GLU A 127 -23.11 -4.55 -1.48
N TYR A 128 -22.46 -5.71 -1.27
CA TYR A 128 -21.04 -5.82 -1.01
C TYR A 128 -20.35 -6.80 -1.96
N THR A 129 -19.10 -6.48 -2.26
CA THR A 129 -18.18 -7.34 -3.00
C THR A 129 -17.08 -7.82 -2.06
N GLN A 130 -16.76 -9.10 -2.12
CA GLN A 130 -15.67 -9.71 -1.37
C GLN A 130 -14.36 -9.55 -2.13
N LEU A 131 -13.40 -8.83 -1.54
CA LEU A 131 -12.06 -8.69 -2.10
C LEU A 131 -11.02 -9.42 -1.24
N LYS A 132 -10.25 -10.30 -1.87
CA LYS A 132 -9.03 -10.87 -1.27
C LYS A 132 -7.87 -9.92 -1.52
N MET A 133 -7.42 -9.29 -0.46
CA MET A 133 -6.30 -8.34 -0.48
C MET A 133 -4.96 -9.08 -0.63
N SER A 134 -3.92 -8.37 -1.07
CA SER A 134 -2.55 -8.90 -1.16
C SER A 134 -2.00 -9.43 0.18
N SER A 135 -2.54 -8.98 1.31
CA SER A 135 -2.20 -9.50 2.64
C SER A 135 -2.83 -10.87 2.97
N GLY A 136 -3.73 -11.40 2.11
CA GLY A 136 -4.54 -12.58 2.37
C GLY A 136 -5.84 -12.30 3.15
N GLU A 137 -6.06 -11.06 3.59
CA GLU A 137 -7.29 -10.65 4.25
C GLU A 137 -8.44 -10.58 3.24
N ILE A 138 -9.63 -11.11 3.61
CA ILE A 138 -10.85 -10.98 2.81
C ILE A 138 -11.71 -9.89 3.42
N ARG A 139 -12.04 -8.88 2.63
CA ARG A 139 -12.83 -7.73 3.06
C ARG A 139 -14.08 -7.53 2.22
N LEU A 140 -15.11 -7.04 2.89
CA LEU A 140 -16.32 -6.53 2.25
C LEU A 140 -16.10 -5.07 1.83
N ILE A 141 -16.33 -4.78 0.56
CA ILE A 141 -16.30 -3.43 -0.02
C ILE A 141 -17.67 -3.18 -0.66
N HIS A 142 -18.22 -2.00 -0.44
CA HIS A 142 -19.51 -1.63 -1.02
C HIS A 142 -19.41 -1.63 -2.56
N LYS A 143 -20.41 -2.18 -3.25
CA LYS A 143 -20.40 -2.36 -4.72
C LYS A 143 -20.22 -1.06 -5.51
N LYS A 144 -20.68 0.09 -4.99
CA LYS A 144 -20.50 1.42 -5.59
C LYS A 144 -19.10 2.01 -5.40
N CYS A 145 -18.22 1.38 -4.60
CA CYS A 145 -16.82 1.78 -4.55
C CYS A 145 -16.15 1.46 -5.88
N SER A 146 -15.25 2.33 -6.33
CA SER A 146 -14.55 2.13 -7.59
C SER A 146 -13.21 1.42 -7.40
N ALA A 147 -12.81 0.66 -8.42
CA ALA A 147 -11.48 0.08 -8.53
C ALA A 147 -11.00 0.09 -9.98
N THR A 148 -9.70 0.00 -10.17
CA THR A 148 -9.10 -0.13 -11.50
C THR A 148 -8.75 -1.59 -11.75
N VAL A 149 -9.07 -2.11 -12.93
CA VAL A 149 -8.80 -3.50 -13.31
C VAL A 149 -7.30 -3.69 -13.59
N GLY A 150 -6.73 -4.81 -13.13
CA GLY A 150 -5.33 -5.18 -13.35
C GLY A 150 -4.50 -5.22 -12.07
N THR A 151 -3.18 -5.19 -12.24
CA THR A 151 -2.17 -5.19 -11.17
C THR A 151 -1.30 -3.95 -11.29
N VAL A 152 -0.75 -3.48 -10.17
CA VAL A 152 0.16 -2.34 -10.16
C VAL A 152 1.50 -2.73 -10.79
N SER A 153 2.12 -1.81 -11.51
CA SER A 153 3.43 -1.98 -12.15
C SER A 153 4.58 -2.27 -11.18
N ASN A 154 5.75 -2.64 -11.74
CA ASN A 154 6.99 -2.87 -11.01
C ASN A 154 6.90 -4.03 -10.00
N SER A 155 6.36 -5.18 -10.42
CA SER A 155 6.19 -6.39 -9.59
C SER A 155 7.50 -6.85 -8.93
N ASP A 156 8.64 -6.64 -9.59
CA ASP A 156 9.95 -7.13 -9.17
C ASP A 156 10.62 -6.27 -8.09
N TRP A 157 9.94 -5.20 -7.65
CA TRP A 157 10.45 -4.31 -6.60
C TRP A 157 10.92 -5.07 -5.35
N ASN A 158 10.22 -6.12 -4.95
CA ASN A 158 10.56 -6.90 -3.77
C ASN A 158 11.84 -7.74 -3.94
N GLN A 159 12.29 -7.97 -5.17
CA GLN A 159 13.48 -8.76 -5.48
C GLN A 159 14.75 -7.88 -5.54
N VAL A 160 14.59 -6.54 -5.52
CA VAL A 160 15.70 -5.60 -5.62
C VAL A 160 16.55 -5.61 -4.35
N THR A 161 17.82 -5.98 -4.50
CA THR A 161 18.81 -5.90 -3.43
C THR A 161 19.37 -4.47 -3.33
N ILE A 162 19.32 -3.88 -2.12
CA ILE A 162 19.79 -2.51 -1.89
C ILE A 162 21.32 -2.40 -2.06
N GLY A 163 22.07 -3.44 -1.74
CA GLY A 163 23.49 -3.60 -1.94
C GLY A 163 24.39 -2.91 -0.91
N LYS A 164 24.08 -1.70 -0.46
CA LYS A 164 24.90 -0.96 0.50
C LYS A 164 24.09 -0.14 1.50
N ALA A 165 24.64 0.07 2.69
CA ALA A 165 24.03 0.85 3.76
C ALA A 165 23.73 2.30 3.35
N GLY A 166 24.62 2.91 2.55
CA GLY A 166 24.42 4.27 2.04
C GLY A 166 23.17 4.43 1.20
N ARG A 167 22.80 3.42 0.39
CA ARG A 167 21.56 3.46 -0.40
C ARG A 167 20.32 3.44 0.52
N SER A 168 20.36 2.67 1.61
CA SER A 168 19.28 2.72 2.63
C SER A 168 19.17 4.12 3.24
N ARG A 169 20.29 4.80 3.49
CA ARG A 169 20.32 6.19 3.99
C ARG A 169 19.71 7.16 2.98
N TRP A 170 20.00 7.02 1.70
CA TRP A 170 19.37 7.83 0.63
C TRP A 170 17.87 7.64 0.53
N MET A 171 17.39 6.44 0.84
CA MET A 171 15.95 6.12 0.91
C MET A 171 15.28 6.65 2.18
N GLY A 172 16.03 7.34 3.05
CA GLY A 172 15.51 7.91 4.30
C GLY A 172 15.50 6.93 5.48
N LYS A 173 16.09 5.75 5.36
CA LYS A 173 16.17 4.77 6.45
C LYS A 173 17.43 5.03 7.30
N ARG A 174 17.25 5.20 8.60
CA ARG A 174 18.36 5.29 9.56
C ARG A 174 18.72 3.89 10.10
N PRO A 175 19.96 3.71 10.61
CA PRO A 175 20.36 2.48 11.28
C PRO A 175 19.46 2.14 12.45
N THR A 176 19.25 0.85 12.68
CA THR A 176 18.50 0.33 13.83
C THR A 176 19.49 -0.26 14.83
N VAL A 177 19.45 0.20 16.07
CA VAL A 177 20.22 -0.37 17.17
C VAL A 177 19.37 -1.43 17.85
N LEU A 178 19.95 -2.60 18.14
CA LEU A 178 19.27 -3.68 18.87
C LEU A 178 19.04 -3.26 20.32
N GLY A 179 17.91 -3.63 20.91
CA GLY A 179 17.59 -3.34 22.29
C GLY A 179 18.61 -3.91 23.29
N SER A 180 19.24 -5.05 22.98
CA SER A 180 20.33 -5.64 23.78
C SER A 180 21.64 -4.84 23.76
N SER A 181 21.82 -3.95 22.78
CA SER A 181 22.97 -3.05 22.69
C SER A 181 22.72 -1.67 23.31
N MET A 182 21.59 -1.49 23.94
CA MET A 182 21.21 -0.24 24.64
C MET A 182 21.44 -0.36 26.15
N ASN A 183 21.34 0.77 26.84
CA ASN A 183 21.36 0.80 28.31
C ASN A 183 20.01 0.32 28.88
N PRO A 184 19.98 -0.14 30.17
CA PRO A 184 18.73 -0.59 30.79
C PRO A 184 17.63 0.48 30.82
N VAL A 185 17.98 1.76 30.89
CA VAL A 185 17.03 2.88 30.86
C VAL A 185 16.34 3.05 29.50
N ASP A 186 17.02 2.65 28.41
CA ASP A 186 16.53 2.87 27.04
C ASP A 186 15.71 1.71 26.50
N HIS A 187 15.97 0.50 27.00
CA HIS A 187 15.27 -0.69 26.53
C HIS A 187 15.22 -1.78 27.59
N PRO A 188 14.08 -2.54 27.71
CA PRO A 188 13.97 -3.68 28.64
C PRO A 188 14.99 -4.79 28.43
N HIS A 189 15.65 -4.86 27.26
CA HIS A 189 16.73 -5.80 26.94
C HIS A 189 18.12 -5.20 27.14
N GLY A 190 18.19 -3.96 27.60
CA GLY A 190 19.45 -3.25 27.78
C GLY A 190 20.24 -3.73 28.99
N GLY A 191 21.52 -3.38 28.99
CA GLY A 191 22.50 -3.80 30.01
C GLY A 191 23.15 -5.13 29.69
N GLY A 192 24.27 -5.44 30.38
CA GLY A 192 25.07 -6.64 30.19
C GLY A 192 26.31 -6.43 29.31
N GLU A 193 27.13 -7.47 29.22
CA GLU A 193 28.36 -7.46 28.41
C GLU A 193 28.23 -8.29 27.13
N GLY A 194 28.85 -7.82 26.05
CA GLY A 194 28.95 -8.54 24.77
C GLY A 194 27.61 -8.84 24.14
N HIS A 195 27.45 -10.05 23.62
CA HIS A 195 26.21 -10.55 23.04
C HIS A 195 25.25 -11.10 24.09
N GLN A 196 24.67 -10.19 24.87
CA GLN A 196 23.74 -10.54 25.93
C GLN A 196 22.44 -11.17 25.36
N SER A 197 21.90 -12.16 26.07
CA SER A 197 20.57 -12.68 25.79
C SER A 197 19.48 -11.69 26.17
N VAL A 198 18.26 -11.91 25.67
CA VAL A 198 17.10 -11.02 25.95
C VAL A 198 16.72 -10.99 27.44
N GLY A 199 17.09 -12.02 28.24
CA GLY A 199 16.90 -12.07 29.68
C GLY A 199 15.45 -12.01 30.18
N GLN A 200 14.46 -12.24 29.33
CA GLN A 200 13.05 -12.06 29.65
C GLN A 200 12.29 -13.40 29.62
N ARG A 201 11.77 -13.86 30.77
CA ARG A 201 11.02 -15.13 30.89
C ARG A 201 9.81 -15.22 29.93
N LYS A 202 9.09 -14.12 29.72
CA LYS A 202 7.90 -14.06 28.85
C LYS A 202 8.23 -13.75 27.39
N GLY A 203 9.51 -13.83 27.00
CA GLY A 203 9.96 -13.54 25.63
C GLY A 203 10.28 -12.05 25.39
N PRO A 204 10.66 -11.71 24.15
CA PRO A 204 11.16 -10.37 23.83
C PRO A 204 10.09 -9.30 24.04
N LYS A 205 10.54 -8.13 24.50
CA LYS A 205 9.72 -6.94 24.72
C LYS A 205 10.03 -5.82 23.72
N THR A 206 9.08 -4.95 23.53
CA THR A 206 9.28 -3.67 22.84
C THR A 206 9.96 -2.65 23.78
N PRO A 207 10.49 -1.51 23.27
CA PRO A 207 11.03 -0.45 24.11
C PRO A 207 10.08 0.06 25.20
N TRP A 208 8.78 -0.08 24.97
CA TRP A 208 7.72 0.31 25.92
C TRP A 208 7.27 -0.81 26.86
N GLY A 209 8.00 -1.91 26.92
CA GLY A 209 7.74 -3.02 27.85
C GLY A 209 6.65 -4.00 27.43
N ARG A 210 6.00 -3.82 26.30
CA ARG A 210 5.00 -4.75 25.78
C ARG A 210 5.68 -5.97 25.14
N LEU A 211 5.03 -7.13 25.15
CA LEU A 211 5.50 -8.30 24.42
C LEU A 211 5.62 -7.99 22.92
N ALA A 212 6.77 -8.37 22.32
CA ALA A 212 7.05 -8.06 20.92
C ALA A 212 6.42 -9.07 19.94
N ARG A 213 6.06 -10.27 20.40
CA ARG A 213 5.51 -11.35 19.57
C ARG A 213 4.20 -11.89 20.15
N GLY A 214 3.31 -12.35 19.28
CA GLY A 214 2.04 -13.01 19.66
C GLY A 214 0.93 -12.09 20.17
N VAL A 215 1.16 -10.80 20.28
CA VAL A 215 0.16 -9.82 20.76
C VAL A 215 -0.62 -9.22 19.60
N LYS A 216 -1.95 -9.18 19.74
CA LYS A 216 -2.82 -8.47 18.79
C LYS A 216 -2.63 -6.96 18.98
N THR A 217 -2.06 -6.30 17.98
CA THR A 217 -1.76 -4.85 18.02
C THR A 217 -2.84 -3.98 17.37
N ARG A 218 -3.82 -4.58 16.66
CA ARG A 218 -4.91 -3.84 16.04
C ARG A 218 -5.82 -3.22 17.10
N SER A 219 -5.88 -1.91 17.16
CA SER A 219 -6.72 -1.15 18.08
C SER A 219 -8.06 -0.72 17.47
N ARG A 220 -8.08 -0.44 16.15
CA ARG A 220 -9.28 0.03 15.43
C ARG A 220 -10.30 -1.09 15.23
N LYS A 221 -11.30 -1.18 16.11
CA LYS A 221 -12.36 -2.21 16.10
C LYS A 221 -13.51 -1.90 15.14
N THR A 222 -13.81 -0.63 14.90
CA THR A 222 -14.96 -0.18 14.11
C THR A 222 -15.00 -0.74 12.69
N THR A 223 -13.84 -1.12 12.13
CA THR A 223 -13.74 -1.68 10.78
C THR A 223 -13.64 -3.22 10.76
N ASP A 224 -13.73 -3.89 11.91
CA ASP A 224 -13.66 -5.35 11.98
C ASP A 224 -14.87 -6.00 11.29
N ARG A 225 -16.06 -5.39 11.38
CA ARG A 225 -17.27 -5.82 10.67
C ARG A 225 -17.14 -5.97 9.16
N TRP A 226 -16.13 -5.31 8.57
CA TRP A 226 -15.87 -5.37 7.13
C TRP A 226 -14.81 -6.42 6.76
N ILE A 227 -14.31 -7.18 7.73
CA ILE A 227 -13.29 -8.20 7.53
C ILE A 227 -13.95 -9.56 7.75
N LEU A 228 -14.14 -10.33 6.68
CA LEU A 228 -14.67 -11.69 6.77
C LEU A 228 -13.60 -12.66 7.26
N ARG A 229 -12.38 -12.52 6.74
CA ARG A 229 -11.26 -13.38 7.10
C ARG A 229 -10.01 -12.54 7.35
N THR A 230 -9.39 -12.76 8.50
CA THR A 230 -8.16 -12.05 8.84
C THR A 230 -6.96 -12.59 8.05
N ARG A 231 -5.86 -11.83 8.03
CA ARG A 231 -4.58 -12.25 7.44
C ARG A 231 -4.08 -13.60 7.98
N ALA A 232 -4.35 -13.91 9.23
CA ALA A 232 -3.99 -15.20 9.86
C ALA A 232 -4.97 -16.34 9.54
N GLY A 233 -5.92 -16.13 8.64
CA GLY A 233 -6.88 -17.15 8.22
C GLY A 233 -8.07 -17.37 9.15
N LYS A 234 -8.20 -16.61 10.24
CA LYS A 234 -9.33 -16.71 11.18
C LYS A 234 -10.53 -15.96 10.60
N LEU A 235 -11.70 -16.61 10.61
CA LEU A 235 -12.98 -15.93 10.36
C LEU A 235 -13.22 -14.93 11.49
N GLN A 236 -13.74 -13.75 11.14
CA GLN A 236 -14.30 -12.85 12.11
C GLN A 236 -15.83 -13.06 12.08
N GLY A 237 -16.32 -13.70 13.14
CA GLY A 237 -17.74 -13.73 13.44
C GLY A 237 -18.15 -12.50 14.21
#